data_8ee9bc7dbc719567d4f957026acf6c7b
#
_entry.id   8ee9bc7dbc719567d4f957026acf6c7b
#
_cell.length_a   1.000
_cell.length_b   1.000
_cell.length_c   1.000
_cell.angle_alpha   90.00
_cell.angle_beta   90.00
_cell.angle_gamma   90.00
#
_symmetry.space_group_name_H-M   'P 1'
#
loop_
_entity.id
_entity.type
_entity.pdbx_description
1 polymer ?
#
loop_
_entity_poly.entity_id
_entity_poly.type
_entity_poly.pdbx_seq_one_letter_code
_entity_poly.pdbx_strand_id
1 'polypeptide(L)' 'MTIDKNNEGAWRICEIINGYFETKVYYFYTKKEAMKLFRQYKKNLINQ' A
#
# COMPACT_ATOMS: atom_id res chain seq x y z
N MET A 1 -1.05 -8.57 4.64
CA MET A 1 -1.14 -7.55 3.57
C MET A 1 -1.99 -8.07 2.42
N THR A 2 -2.93 -7.26 1.98
CA THR A 2 -3.77 -7.57 0.83
C THR A 2 -3.49 -6.58 -0.29
N ILE A 3 -3.34 -7.06 -1.52
CA ILE A 3 -3.10 -6.19 -2.66
C ILE A 3 -4.07 -6.56 -3.78
N ASP A 4 -4.80 -5.55 -4.28
CA ASP A 4 -5.79 -5.70 -5.33
C ASP A 4 -5.61 -4.64 -6.39
N LYS A 5 -6.02 -4.96 -7.60
CA LYS A 5 -6.10 -3.97 -8.67
C LYS A 5 -7.55 -3.57 -8.85
N ASN A 6 -7.83 -2.27 -8.78
CA ASN A 6 -9.21 -1.81 -8.93
C ASN A 6 -9.57 -1.65 -10.41
N ASN A 7 -10.82 -1.24 -10.70
CA ASN A 7 -11.32 -1.11 -12.06
C ASN A 7 -10.66 0.02 -12.84
N GLU A 8 -10.00 0.93 -12.16
CA GLU A 8 -9.31 2.07 -12.78
C GLU A 8 -7.85 1.79 -13.06
N GLY A 9 -7.40 0.57 -12.79
CA GLY A 9 -6.01 0.19 -13.02
C GLY A 9 -5.06 0.59 -11.91
N ALA A 10 -5.57 1.03 -10.78
CA ALA A 10 -4.73 1.37 -9.63
C ALA A 10 -4.55 0.16 -8.72
N TRP A 11 -3.43 0.10 -8.03
CA TRP A 11 -3.16 -0.93 -7.04
C TRP A 11 -3.57 -0.45 -5.66
N ARG A 12 -4.41 -1.22 -4.99
CA ARG A 12 -4.84 -0.92 -3.63
C ARG A 12 -4.20 -1.91 -2.68
N ILE A 13 -3.47 -1.39 -1.71
CA ILE A 13 -2.75 -2.20 -0.72
C ILE A 13 -3.33 -1.91 0.64
N CYS A 14 -3.72 -2.97 1.36
CA CYS A 14 -4.30 -2.87 2.68
C CYS A 14 -3.48 -3.68 3.67
N GLU A 15 -3.26 -3.15 4.85
CA GLU A 15 -2.55 -3.86 5.90
C GLU A 15 -2.94 -3.31 7.26
N ILE A 16 -2.86 -4.16 8.28
CA ILE A 16 -3.03 -3.71 9.65
C ILE A 16 -1.65 -3.39 10.20
N ILE A 17 -1.45 -2.13 10.61
CA ILE A 17 -0.18 -1.63 11.12
C ILE A 17 -0.43 -1.06 12.51
N ASN A 18 0.25 -1.60 13.52
CA ASN A 18 0.10 -1.19 14.92
C ASN A 18 -1.37 -1.22 15.40
N GLY A 19 -2.14 -2.19 14.91
CA GLY A 19 -3.53 -2.33 15.28
C GLY A 19 -4.50 -1.46 14.49
N TYR A 20 -4.01 -0.69 13.54
CA TYR A 20 -4.85 0.15 12.68
C TYR A 20 -4.88 -0.36 11.27
N PHE A 21 -6.06 -0.26 10.65
CA PHE A 21 -6.24 -0.65 9.26
C PHE A 21 -5.79 0.49 8.35
N GLU A 22 -4.77 0.22 7.55
CA GLU A 22 -4.21 1.22 6.63
C GLU A 22 -4.44 0.79 5.19
N THR A 23 -4.85 1.73 4.35
CA THR A 23 -5.09 1.48 2.93
C THR A 23 -4.42 2.57 2.09
N LYS A 24 -3.71 2.16 1.05
CA LYS A 24 -3.11 3.09 0.09
C LYS A 24 -3.48 2.66 -1.32
N VAL A 25 -3.71 3.65 -2.19
CA VAL A 25 -4.01 3.42 -3.59
C VAL A 25 -2.94 4.10 -4.43
N TYR A 26 -2.37 3.36 -5.39
CA TYR A 26 -1.30 3.85 -6.25
C TYR A 26 -1.76 3.79 -7.70
N TYR A 27 -1.84 4.94 -8.34
CA TYR A 27 -2.23 5.07 -9.74
C TYR A 27 -0.98 5.11 -10.62
N PHE A 28 -1.04 4.45 -11.77
CA PHE A 28 0.02 4.47 -12.78
C PHE A 28 1.32 3.83 -12.33
N TYR A 29 1.26 2.93 -11.37
CA TYR A 29 2.40 2.15 -10.91
C TYR A 29 2.21 0.68 -11.24
N THR A 30 3.33 -0.05 -11.39
CA THR A 30 3.26 -1.50 -11.46
C THR A 30 3.04 -2.05 -10.05
N LYS A 31 2.63 -3.32 -9.97
CA LYS A 31 2.47 -3.99 -8.68
C LYS A 31 3.76 -3.91 -7.85
N LYS A 32 4.89 -4.15 -8.48
CA LYS A 32 6.19 -4.14 -7.82
C LYS A 32 6.51 -2.77 -7.25
N GLU A 33 6.26 -1.72 -8.04
CA GLU A 33 6.50 -0.36 -7.59
C GLU A 33 5.56 0.05 -6.47
N ALA A 34 4.28 -0.33 -6.59
CA ALA A 34 3.30 -0.02 -5.55
C ALA A 34 3.68 -0.68 -4.22
N MET A 35 4.14 -1.92 -4.27
CA MET A 35 4.60 -2.62 -3.06
C MET A 35 5.81 -1.95 -2.45
N LYS A 36 6.74 -1.50 -3.28
CA LYS A 36 7.94 -0.81 -2.79
C LYS A 36 7.56 0.50 -2.07
N LEU A 37 6.67 1.27 -2.68
CA LEU A 37 6.21 2.52 -2.09
C LEU A 37 5.45 2.28 -0.78
N PHE A 38 4.63 1.25 -0.75
CA PHE A 38 3.89 0.92 0.46
C PHE A 38 4.84 0.51 1.60
N ARG A 39 5.89 -0.22 1.30
CA ARG A 39 6.89 -0.59 2.32
C ARG A 39 7.55 0.63 2.92
N GLN A 40 7.86 1.64 2.11
CA GLN A 40 8.42 2.88 2.60
C GLN A 40 7.43 3.64 3.48
N TYR A 41 6.18 3.70 3.06
CA TYR A 41 5.12 4.31 3.83
C TYR A 41 4.95 3.63 5.19
N LYS A 42 4.91 2.30 5.18
CA LYS A 42 4.79 1.50 6.40
C LYS A 42 5.96 1.73 7.35
N LYS A 43 7.17 1.77 6.81
CA LYS A 43 8.37 2.01 7.60
C LYS A 43 8.33 3.37 8.28
N ASN A 44 7.86 4.40 7.57
CA ASN A 44 7.74 5.73 8.14
C ASN A 44 6.70 5.78 9.26
N LEU A 45 5.61 5.06 9.12
CA LEU A 45 4.59 4.97 10.17
C LEU A 45 5.13 4.30 11.43
N ILE A 46 5.88 3.23 11.27
CA ILE A 46 6.39 2.45 12.40
C ILE A 46 7.49 3.21 13.14
N ASN A 47 8.25 4.02 12.43
CA ASN A 47 9.38 4.75 13.00
C ASN A 47 9.01 6.11 13.61
N GLN A 48 7.75 6.43 13.65
CA GLN A 48 7.29 7.67 14.29
C GLN A 48 7.17 7.55 15.80
#